data_023104f7515fe7fc400e573f2aff8a85
#
_entry.id   023104f7515fe7fc400e573f2aff8a85
#
_cell.length_a   1.000
_cell.length_b   1.000
_cell.length_c   1.000
_cell.angle_alpha   90.00
_cell.angle_beta   90.00
_cell.angle_gamma   90.00
#
_symmetry.space_group_name_H-M   'P 1'
#
loop_
_entity.id
_entity.type
_entity.pdbx_description
1 polymer ?
#
loop_
_entity_poly.entity_id
_entity_poly.type
_entity_poly.pdbx_seq_one_letter_code
_entity_poly.pdbx_strand_id
1 'polypeptide(L)'
;MEIIEYKEEYLEDVRNLLVELEEYIISIDEDNLDQIHKDYRKLMALYDLKEVKENNGKCFLAVIDDKVVGLVMGTIPEYRDYDYLDYKCPKRGVITELVVT
;
A
#
# COMPACT_ATOMS: atom_id res chain seq x y z
N MET A 1 -4.68 -13.53 16.21
CA MET A 1 -4.21 -12.69 15.07
C MET A 1 -2.79 -12.25 15.31
N GLU A 2 -1.98 -12.31 14.28
CA GLU A 2 -0.58 -11.92 14.34
C GLU A 2 -0.33 -10.79 13.35
N ILE A 3 0.47 -9.81 13.74
CA ILE A 3 0.91 -8.73 12.84
C ILE A 3 2.38 -8.96 12.55
N ILE A 4 2.71 -9.10 11.27
CA ILE A 4 4.08 -9.37 10.83
C ILE A 4 4.51 -8.34 9.79
N GLU A 5 5.82 -8.12 9.69
CA GLU A 5 6.37 -7.28 8.62
C GLU A 5 6.38 -8.08 7.31
N TYR A 6 6.12 -7.40 6.19
CA TYR A 6 6.12 -8.02 4.86
C TYR A 6 7.47 -8.67 4.54
N LYS A 7 7.39 -9.84 3.89
CA LYS A 7 8.52 -10.56 3.28
C LYS A 7 8.09 -11.03 1.89
N GLU A 8 9.06 -11.27 1.01
CA GLU A 8 8.78 -11.67 -0.37
C GLU A 8 7.90 -12.92 -0.51
N GLU A 9 7.96 -13.83 0.45
CA GLU A 9 7.11 -15.03 0.44
C GLU A 9 5.61 -14.69 0.48
N TYR A 10 5.23 -13.48 0.89
CA TYR A 10 3.85 -13.03 0.96
C TYR A 10 3.42 -12.18 -0.24
N LEU A 11 4.25 -12.08 -1.29
CA LEU A 11 3.93 -11.22 -2.46
C LEU A 11 2.59 -11.59 -3.11
N GLU A 12 2.30 -12.87 -3.27
CA GLU A 12 1.02 -13.29 -3.88
C GLU A 12 -0.17 -12.90 -3.00
N ASP A 13 -0.02 -12.96 -1.68
CA ASP A 13 -1.07 -12.52 -0.75
C ASP A 13 -1.32 -11.02 -0.87
N VAL A 14 -0.26 -10.23 -1.00
CA VAL A 14 -0.37 -8.78 -1.21
C VAL A 14 -1.08 -8.49 -2.53
N ARG A 15 -0.71 -9.20 -3.59
CA ARG A 15 -1.37 -9.06 -4.90
C ARG A 15 -2.86 -9.33 -4.82
N ASN A 16 -3.25 -10.39 -4.12
CA ASN A 16 -4.66 -10.75 -3.94
C ASN A 16 -5.43 -9.67 -3.17
N LEU A 17 -4.84 -9.14 -2.10
CA LEU A 17 -5.48 -8.09 -1.29
C LEU A 17 -5.64 -6.79 -2.06
N LEU A 18 -4.64 -6.38 -2.86
CA LEU A 18 -4.73 -5.17 -3.65
C LEU A 18 -5.79 -5.27 -4.76
N VAL A 19 -5.91 -6.42 -5.39
CA VAL A 19 -6.98 -6.66 -6.38
C VAL A 19 -8.35 -6.56 -5.70
N GLU A 20 -8.52 -7.17 -4.54
CA GLU A 20 -9.77 -7.12 -3.79
C GLU A 20 -10.15 -5.68 -3.42
N LEU A 21 -9.16 -4.88 -2.98
CA LEU A 21 -9.38 -3.46 -2.70
C LEU A 21 -9.82 -2.69 -3.93
N GLU A 22 -9.15 -2.88 -5.07
CA GLU A 22 -9.48 -2.17 -6.31
C GLU A 22 -10.86 -2.58 -6.84
N GLU A 23 -11.23 -3.84 -6.74
CA GLU A 23 -12.57 -4.29 -7.08
C GLU A 23 -13.63 -3.57 -6.25
N TYR A 24 -13.38 -3.37 -4.96
CA TYR A 24 -14.27 -2.61 -4.09
C TYR A 24 -14.35 -1.14 -4.52
N ILE A 25 -13.19 -0.52 -4.78
CA ILE A 25 -13.13 0.88 -5.22
C ILE A 25 -13.92 1.08 -6.52
N ILE A 26 -13.76 0.17 -7.47
CA ILE A 26 -14.51 0.22 -8.73
C ILE A 26 -16.02 0.14 -8.48
N SER A 27 -16.44 -0.68 -7.51
CA SER A 27 -17.87 -0.86 -7.21
C SER A 27 -18.55 0.41 -6.69
N ILE A 28 -17.75 1.34 -6.13
CA ILE A 28 -18.29 2.61 -5.57
C ILE A 28 -17.84 3.84 -6.36
N ASP A 29 -17.14 3.66 -7.48
CA ASP A 29 -16.65 4.78 -8.31
C ASP A 29 -17.78 5.35 -9.17
N GLU A 30 -18.34 6.47 -8.75
CA GLU A 30 -19.43 7.14 -9.45
C GLU A 30 -19.01 7.74 -10.79
N ASP A 31 -17.74 8.12 -10.92
CA ASP A 31 -17.20 8.76 -12.13
C ASP A 31 -16.74 7.74 -13.17
N ASN A 32 -16.71 6.46 -12.80
CA ASN A 32 -16.31 5.37 -13.68
C ASN A 32 -14.91 5.55 -14.28
N LEU A 33 -13.98 6.07 -13.49
CA LEU A 33 -12.59 6.31 -13.90
C LEU A 33 -11.62 5.21 -13.44
N ASP A 34 -11.97 4.49 -12.38
CA ASP A 34 -11.14 3.40 -11.89
C ASP A 34 -11.31 2.15 -12.75
N GLN A 35 -10.22 1.43 -12.90
CA GLN A 35 -10.19 0.19 -13.69
C GLN A 35 -9.17 -0.79 -13.12
N ILE A 36 -9.31 -2.05 -13.48
CA ILE A 36 -8.27 -3.05 -13.28
C ILE A 36 -7.69 -3.38 -14.65
N HIS A 37 -6.53 -2.80 -14.95
CA HIS A 37 -5.79 -3.12 -16.17
C HIS A 37 -5.32 -4.58 -16.09
N LYS A 38 -5.12 -5.22 -17.25
CA LYS A 38 -4.64 -6.63 -17.31
C LYS A 38 -3.33 -6.86 -16.56
N ASP A 39 -2.49 -5.84 -16.42
CA ASP A 39 -1.21 -5.93 -15.72
C ASP A 39 -1.28 -5.49 -14.25
N TYR A 40 -2.46 -5.09 -13.75
CA TYR A 40 -2.62 -4.57 -12.39
C TYR A 40 -2.10 -5.56 -11.34
N ARG A 41 -2.56 -6.80 -11.39
CA ARG A 41 -2.19 -7.81 -10.39
C ARG A 41 -0.68 -8.05 -10.36
N LYS A 42 -0.05 -8.07 -11.53
CA LYS A 42 1.39 -8.33 -11.63
C LYS A 42 2.23 -7.17 -11.14
N LEU A 43 1.84 -5.94 -11.49
CA LEU A 43 2.70 -4.76 -11.35
C LEU A 43 2.38 -3.89 -10.14
N MET A 44 1.11 -3.73 -9.76
CA MET A 44 0.74 -2.75 -8.73
C MET A 44 1.42 -3.02 -7.39
N ALA A 45 1.43 -4.28 -6.93
CA ALA A 45 2.09 -4.62 -5.67
C ALA A 45 3.57 -4.29 -5.69
N LEU A 46 4.24 -4.50 -6.82
CA LEU A 46 5.67 -4.19 -6.97
C LEU A 46 5.92 -2.69 -6.89
N TYR A 47 5.07 -1.88 -7.53
CA TYR A 47 5.18 -0.41 -7.45
C TYR A 47 4.93 0.09 -6.04
N ASP A 48 3.88 -0.40 -5.37
CA ASP A 48 3.55 0.02 -4.01
C ASP A 48 4.67 -0.35 -3.02
N LEU A 49 5.20 -1.56 -3.13
CA LEU A 49 6.29 -2.01 -2.26
C LEU A 49 7.59 -1.23 -2.53
N LYS A 50 7.84 -0.85 -3.77
CA LYS A 50 8.96 0.00 -4.14
C LYS A 50 8.83 1.39 -3.52
N GLU A 51 7.65 1.98 -3.59
CA GLU A 51 7.37 3.28 -2.97
C GLU A 51 7.61 3.24 -1.47
N VAL A 52 7.12 2.20 -0.80
CA VAL A 52 7.36 1.99 0.63
C VAL A 52 8.86 1.97 0.94
N LYS A 53 9.62 1.20 0.18
CA LYS A 53 11.07 1.08 0.39
C LYS A 53 11.81 2.39 0.15
N GLU A 54 11.44 3.13 -0.90
CA GLU A 54 12.10 4.37 -1.29
C GLU A 54 11.75 5.54 -0.38
N ASN A 55 10.64 5.47 0.33
CA ASN A 55 10.14 6.58 1.17
C ASN A 55 10.14 6.23 2.66
N ASN A 56 11.15 5.48 3.11
CA ASN A 56 11.37 5.15 4.52
C ASN A 56 10.16 4.47 5.17
N GLY A 57 9.44 3.68 4.39
CA GLY A 57 8.19 3.08 4.82
C GLY A 57 8.30 1.66 5.31
N LYS A 58 7.16 1.14 5.71
CA LYS A 58 6.98 -0.24 6.13
C LYS A 58 5.67 -0.80 5.59
N CYS A 59 5.64 -2.10 5.40
CA CYS A 59 4.43 -2.84 5.09
C CYS A 59 4.24 -3.92 6.14
N PHE A 60 3.08 -3.94 6.79
CA PHE A 60 2.73 -4.94 7.78
C PHE A 60 1.53 -5.75 7.31
N LEU A 61 1.50 -7.02 7.67
CA LEU A 61 0.45 -7.95 7.32
C LEU A 61 -0.25 -8.46 8.57
N ALA A 62 -1.56 -8.62 8.49
CA ALA A 62 -2.34 -9.28 9.52
C ALA A 62 -2.57 -10.74 9.10
N VAL A 63 -2.26 -11.67 9.99
CA VAL A 63 -2.35 -13.11 9.72
C VAL A 63 -3.25 -13.78 10.76
N ILE A 64 -4.20 -14.59 10.31
CA ILE A 64 -5.08 -15.41 11.15
C ILE A 64 -5.05 -16.83 10.58
N ASP A 65 -4.72 -17.81 11.43
CA ASP A 65 -4.66 -19.23 11.04
C ASP A 65 -3.82 -19.46 9.78
N ASP A 66 -2.61 -18.86 9.76
CA ASP A 66 -1.65 -18.92 8.66
C ASP A 66 -2.13 -18.27 7.36
N LYS A 67 -3.24 -17.52 7.41
CA LYS A 67 -3.80 -16.83 6.26
C LYS A 67 -3.64 -15.33 6.40
N VAL A 68 -3.15 -14.66 5.36
CA VAL A 68 -3.04 -13.19 5.32
C VAL A 68 -4.43 -12.61 5.08
N VAL A 69 -4.92 -11.82 6.03
CA VAL A 69 -6.27 -11.23 5.98
C VAL A 69 -6.27 -9.71 5.89
N GLY A 70 -5.12 -9.08 5.94
CA GLY A 70 -5.04 -7.64 5.81
C GLY A 70 -3.63 -7.14 5.61
N LEU A 71 -3.51 -5.91 5.15
CA LEU A 71 -2.22 -5.24 5.03
C LEU A 71 -2.37 -3.74 5.32
N VAL A 72 -1.26 -3.14 5.73
CA VAL A 72 -1.11 -1.70 5.79
C VAL A 72 0.27 -1.34 5.27
N MET A 73 0.33 -0.35 4.39
CA MET A 73 1.56 0.24 3.90
C MET A 73 1.60 1.70 4.31
N GLY A 74 2.73 2.13 4.81
CA GLY A 74 2.93 3.51 5.19
C GLY A 74 4.30 4.00 4.80
N THR A 75 4.43 5.30 4.58
CA THR A 75 5.68 5.95 4.19
C THR A 75 5.95 7.17 5.06
N ILE A 76 7.21 7.58 5.09
CA ILE A 76 7.63 8.86 5.70
C ILE A 76 8.39 9.59 4.59
N PRO A 77 7.67 10.23 3.64
CA PRO A 77 8.31 10.87 2.51
C PRO A 77 9.17 12.05 2.94
N GLU A 78 10.28 12.23 2.24
CA GLU A 78 11.16 13.36 2.48
C GLU A 78 10.62 14.61 1.80
N TYR A 79 10.95 15.77 2.38
CA TYR A 79 10.64 17.05 1.76
C TYR A 79 11.64 17.33 0.64
N ARG A 80 11.23 18.16 -0.32
CA ARG A 80 12.13 18.65 -1.36
C ARG A 80 13.15 19.61 -0.75
N ASP A 81 14.30 19.77 -1.40
CA ASP A 81 15.40 20.62 -0.92
C ASP A 81 15.01 22.06 -0.63
N TYR A 82 13.92 22.54 -1.26
CA TYR A 82 13.45 23.92 -1.11
C TYR A 82 12.19 24.08 -0.26
N ASP A 83 11.63 22.99 0.27
CA ASP A 83 10.37 23.07 1.04
C ASP A 83 10.52 23.90 2.30
N TYR A 84 11.73 23.94 2.91
CA TYR A 84 11.98 24.74 4.11
C TYR A 84 11.77 26.24 3.91
N LEU A 85 11.76 26.70 2.66
CA LEU A 85 11.63 28.13 2.35
C LEU A 85 10.26 28.69 2.76
N ASP A 86 9.22 27.87 2.73
CA ASP A 86 7.86 28.29 3.08
C ASP A 86 7.14 27.34 4.03
N TYR A 87 7.80 26.26 4.46
CA TYR A 87 7.26 25.27 5.41
C TYR A 87 8.16 25.07 6.60
N LYS A 88 7.56 24.65 7.70
CA LYS A 88 8.32 24.18 8.87
C LYS A 88 8.84 22.75 8.71
N CYS A 89 8.40 22.03 7.71
CA CYS A 89 8.82 20.66 7.38
C CYS A 89 8.72 19.67 8.56
N PRO A 90 7.58 19.55 9.28
CA PRO A 90 7.45 18.57 10.32
C PRO A 90 7.53 17.15 9.76
N LYS A 91 8.04 16.21 10.53
CA LYS A 91 8.06 14.81 10.13
C LYS A 91 6.62 14.30 10.00
N ARG A 92 6.30 13.64 8.88
CA ARG A 92 4.94 13.15 8.60
C ARG A 92 4.95 11.72 8.10
N GLY A 93 3.91 10.97 8.46
CA GLY A 93 3.64 9.65 7.92
C GLY A 93 2.42 9.67 7.02
N VAL A 94 2.43 8.83 6.00
CA VAL A 94 1.32 8.68 5.06
C VAL A 94 0.96 7.21 4.96
N ILE A 95 -0.32 6.89 5.13
CA ILE A 95 -0.82 5.54 4.86
C ILE A 95 -1.15 5.48 3.37
N THR A 96 -0.43 4.64 2.62
CA THR A 96 -0.59 4.52 1.17
C THR A 96 -1.57 3.44 0.77
N GLU A 97 -1.68 2.36 1.57
CA GLU A 97 -2.63 1.27 1.34
C GLU A 97 -3.11 0.71 2.68
N LEU A 98 -4.40 0.40 2.76
CA LEU A 98 -4.99 -0.28 3.91
C LEU A 98 -6.11 -1.19 3.44
N VAL A 99 -5.95 -2.48 3.67
CA VAL A 99 -6.93 -3.49 3.26
C VAL A 99 -7.16 -4.46 4.41
N VAL A 100 -8.42 -4.75 4.69
CA VAL A 100 -8.82 -5.84 5.61
C VAL A 100 -9.92 -6.63 4.93
N THR A 101 -9.72 -7.92 4.86
CA THR A 101 -10.68 -8.81 4.21
C THR A 101 -11.41 -9.69 5.23
#